data_f12b2482efbf791a1a29e70d1a67e23d
#
_entry.id   f12b2482efbf791a1a29e70d1a67e23d
#
_cell.length_a   1.000
_cell.length_b   1.000
_cell.length_c   1.000
_cell.angle_alpha   90.00
_cell.angle_beta   90.00
_cell.angle_gamma   90.00
#
_symmetry.space_group_name_H-M   'P 1'
#
loop_
_entity.id
_entity.type
_entity.pdbx_description
1 polymer ?
#
loop_
_entity_poly.entity_id
_entity_poly.type
_entity_poly.pdbx_seq_one_letter_code
_entity_poly.pdbx_strand_id
1 'polypeptide(L)'
;RLALDELKEKFTELKPAFTGREAKIEATRCLYCFDAPCITACPTSIDVPTFIRKIAYDNTLGAAVTILEANLMGATCSRVCPVEELCEGACVLGSDHKPIQIGRLQRFAMDHIYAKGKQPFKIAEKNGKKVAVVGAGPAGLTCAGELAKLGYEVTVFERNALPGGLSTYGIVVMREPIRVSLEEVEFIKKMGVEVKTRTEIGKDVQPEELLKDFDAVFIGAGMGKVPNMGIPGEDLHGVT
;
A
#
# COMPACT_ATOMS: atom_id res chain seq x y z
N ARG A 1 9.29 -12.85 22.24
CA ARG A 1 8.81 -12.81 20.84
C ARG A 1 9.30 -14.07 20.14
N LEU A 2 8.45 -14.69 19.30
CA LEU A 2 8.85 -15.80 18.44
C LEU A 2 9.92 -15.31 17.44
N ALA A 3 10.84 -16.21 17.08
CA ALA A 3 11.80 -15.93 16.02
C ALA A 3 11.08 -15.75 14.67
N LEU A 4 11.67 -14.95 13.75
CA LEU A 4 11.08 -14.69 12.44
C LEU A 4 10.78 -15.97 11.64
N ASP A 5 11.61 -17.01 11.80
CA ASP A 5 11.42 -18.29 11.11
C ASP A 5 10.25 -19.10 11.72
N GLU A 6 10.07 -19.06 13.04
CA GLU A 6 8.90 -19.66 13.72
C GLU A 6 7.60 -18.92 13.33
N LEU A 7 7.66 -17.59 13.14
CA LEU A 7 6.52 -16.82 12.63
C LEU A 7 6.16 -17.24 11.20
N LYS A 8 7.12 -17.47 10.34
CA LYS A 8 6.89 -17.93 8.96
C LYS A 8 6.27 -19.32 8.89
N GLU A 9 6.67 -20.24 9.79
CA GLU A 9 6.12 -21.59 9.84
C GLU A 9 4.73 -21.65 10.46
N LYS A 10 4.49 -20.88 11.55
CA LYS A 10 3.24 -20.95 12.33
C LYS A 10 2.15 -20.01 11.83
N PHE A 11 2.51 -18.95 11.11
CA PHE A 11 1.56 -17.93 10.64
C PHE A 11 1.71 -17.71 9.13
N THR A 12 1.10 -18.60 8.36
CA THR A 12 0.97 -18.44 6.91
C THR A 12 -0.02 -17.32 6.58
N GLU A 13 0.11 -16.71 5.41
CA GLU A 13 -0.83 -15.68 4.97
C GLU A 13 -2.24 -16.25 4.82
N LEU A 14 -3.26 -15.53 5.32
CA LEU A 14 -4.68 -15.92 5.31
C LEU A 14 -5.21 -16.20 3.90
N LYS A 15 -4.78 -15.40 2.92
CA LYS A 15 -5.15 -15.57 1.51
C LYS A 15 -3.86 -15.86 0.73
N PRO A 16 -3.56 -17.11 0.35
CA PRO A 16 -2.31 -17.43 -0.37
C PRO A 16 -2.27 -16.76 -1.74
N ALA A 17 -1.05 -16.49 -2.24
CA ALA A 17 -0.84 -15.96 -3.57
C ALA A 17 -1.38 -16.93 -4.64
N PHE A 18 -1.82 -16.38 -5.78
CA PHE A 18 -2.07 -17.18 -6.97
C PHE A 18 -0.75 -17.61 -7.62
N THR A 19 -0.72 -18.83 -8.14
CA THR A 19 0.24 -19.21 -9.18
C THR A 19 -0.12 -18.48 -10.49
N GLY A 20 0.82 -18.39 -11.44
CA GLY A 20 0.54 -17.77 -12.74
C GLY A 20 -0.63 -18.42 -13.48
N ARG A 21 -0.79 -19.75 -13.38
CA ARG A 21 -1.90 -20.48 -13.97
C ARG A 21 -3.24 -20.13 -13.31
N GLU A 22 -3.29 -20.11 -11.99
CA GLU A 22 -4.50 -19.75 -11.24
C GLU A 22 -4.92 -18.30 -11.51
N ALA A 23 -3.96 -17.37 -11.51
CA ALA A 23 -4.22 -15.96 -11.81
C ALA A 23 -4.82 -15.79 -13.22
N LYS A 24 -4.29 -16.51 -14.21
CA LYS A 24 -4.82 -16.46 -15.58
C LYS A 24 -6.23 -17.04 -15.67
N ILE A 25 -6.50 -18.18 -15.04
CA ILE A 25 -7.83 -18.79 -14.98
C ILE A 25 -8.82 -17.82 -14.33
N GLU A 26 -8.48 -17.25 -13.19
CA GLU A 26 -9.34 -16.31 -12.48
C GLU A 26 -9.57 -15.02 -13.30
N ALA A 27 -8.53 -14.49 -13.94
CA ALA A 27 -8.61 -13.31 -14.77
C ALA A 27 -9.53 -13.50 -16.00
N THR A 28 -9.56 -14.70 -16.60
CA THR A 28 -10.43 -15.01 -17.75
C THR A 28 -11.91 -15.11 -17.40
N ARG A 29 -12.28 -15.21 -16.12
CA ARG A 29 -13.69 -15.16 -15.67
C ARG A 29 -14.26 -13.74 -15.73
N CYS A 30 -13.42 -12.71 -15.77
CA CYS A 30 -13.86 -11.32 -15.76
C CYS A 30 -14.67 -10.99 -17.03
N LEU A 31 -15.82 -10.34 -16.85
CA LEU A 31 -16.69 -9.92 -17.96
C LEU A 31 -16.22 -8.64 -18.66
N TYR A 32 -15.22 -7.97 -18.12
CA TYR A 32 -14.70 -6.69 -18.62
C TYR A 32 -15.80 -5.63 -18.83
N CYS A 33 -16.67 -5.45 -17.82
CA CYS A 33 -17.81 -4.55 -17.87
C CYS A 33 -17.40 -3.13 -18.29
N PHE A 34 -18.22 -2.48 -19.12
CA PHE A 34 -17.98 -1.10 -19.57
C PHE A 34 -18.15 -0.12 -18.40
N ASP A 35 -19.31 -0.12 -17.73
CA ASP A 35 -19.56 0.65 -16.49
C ASP A 35 -19.23 -0.24 -15.27
N ALA A 36 -17.95 -0.51 -15.06
CA ALA A 36 -17.50 -1.48 -14.09
C ALA A 36 -17.76 -1.05 -12.63
N PRO A 37 -18.74 -1.63 -11.92
CA PRO A 37 -19.05 -1.24 -10.54
C PRO A 37 -17.86 -1.42 -9.59
N CYS A 38 -16.96 -2.36 -9.89
CA CYS A 38 -15.75 -2.59 -9.12
C CYS A 38 -14.75 -1.41 -9.18
N ILE A 39 -14.76 -0.58 -10.22
CA ILE A 39 -13.98 0.67 -10.28
C ILE A 39 -14.61 1.70 -9.34
N THR A 40 -15.93 1.89 -9.45
CA THR A 40 -16.67 2.87 -8.63
C THR A 40 -16.60 2.53 -7.14
N ALA A 41 -16.63 1.24 -6.79
CA ALA A 41 -16.51 0.78 -5.41
C ALA A 41 -15.06 0.84 -4.87
N CYS A 42 -14.07 1.04 -5.72
CA CYS A 42 -12.68 1.20 -5.28
C CYS A 42 -12.43 2.65 -4.84
N PRO A 43 -12.01 2.91 -3.59
CA PRO A 43 -11.76 4.28 -3.12
C PRO A 43 -10.69 5.05 -3.91
N THR A 44 -9.76 4.34 -4.57
CA THR A 44 -8.72 4.91 -5.42
C THR A 44 -9.02 4.77 -6.91
N SER A 45 -10.21 4.27 -7.26
CA SER A 45 -10.68 4.13 -8.66
C SER A 45 -9.72 3.37 -9.58
N ILE A 46 -9.10 2.29 -9.07
CA ILE A 46 -8.24 1.41 -9.89
C ILE A 46 -9.07 0.88 -11.07
N ASP A 47 -8.53 0.97 -12.29
CA ASP A 47 -9.14 0.36 -13.47
C ASP A 47 -9.02 -1.18 -13.41
N VAL A 48 -9.98 -1.77 -12.66
CA VAL A 48 -10.01 -3.21 -12.37
C VAL A 48 -10.12 -4.06 -13.64
N PRO A 49 -11.06 -3.80 -14.58
CA PRO A 49 -11.14 -4.58 -15.82
C PRO A 49 -9.85 -4.55 -16.64
N THR A 50 -9.20 -3.40 -16.72
CA THR A 50 -7.97 -3.25 -17.52
C THR A 50 -6.80 -4.02 -16.91
N PHE A 51 -6.57 -3.94 -15.59
CA PHE A 51 -5.47 -4.71 -15.02
C PHE A 51 -5.72 -6.23 -15.07
N ILE A 52 -6.97 -6.68 -14.86
CA ILE A 52 -7.35 -8.08 -14.97
C ILE A 52 -7.15 -8.58 -16.41
N ARG A 53 -7.59 -7.81 -17.41
CA ARG A 53 -7.36 -8.15 -18.81
C ARG A 53 -5.87 -8.31 -19.12
N LYS A 54 -5.03 -7.40 -18.62
CA LYS A 54 -3.57 -7.48 -18.79
C LYS A 54 -3.01 -8.78 -18.18
N ILE A 55 -3.50 -9.25 -17.03
CA ILE A 55 -3.11 -10.55 -16.45
C ILE A 55 -3.54 -11.70 -17.37
N ALA A 56 -4.78 -11.69 -17.87
CA ALA A 56 -5.30 -12.74 -18.74
C ALA A 56 -4.45 -12.93 -20.02
N TYR A 57 -3.86 -11.83 -20.52
CA TYR A 57 -2.99 -11.82 -21.71
C TYR A 57 -1.48 -11.78 -21.39
N ASP A 58 -1.07 -12.32 -20.25
CA ASP A 58 0.32 -12.46 -19.81
C ASP A 58 1.12 -11.14 -19.66
N ASN A 59 0.44 -9.99 -19.60
CA ASN A 59 1.05 -8.68 -19.37
C ASN A 59 0.96 -8.28 -17.88
N THR A 60 1.54 -9.10 -17.01
CA THR A 60 1.49 -8.88 -15.54
C THR A 60 2.17 -7.56 -15.14
N LEU A 61 3.26 -7.17 -15.82
CA LEU A 61 3.91 -5.89 -15.54
C LEU A 61 2.99 -4.71 -15.86
N GLY A 62 2.33 -4.74 -17.02
CA GLY A 62 1.35 -3.71 -17.40
C GLY A 62 0.14 -3.69 -16.46
N ALA A 63 -0.26 -4.82 -15.89
CA ALA A 63 -1.28 -4.89 -14.86
C ALA A 63 -0.85 -4.13 -13.59
N ALA A 64 0.37 -4.39 -13.10
CA ALA A 64 0.93 -3.69 -11.95
C ALA A 64 1.02 -2.17 -12.18
N VAL A 65 1.43 -1.74 -13.37
CA VAL A 65 1.47 -0.30 -13.72
C VAL A 65 0.09 0.32 -13.62
N THR A 66 -0.95 -0.31 -14.18
CA THR A 66 -2.33 0.19 -14.08
C THR A 66 -2.80 0.36 -12.63
N ILE A 67 -2.43 -0.57 -11.74
CA ILE A 67 -2.74 -0.47 -10.32
C ILE A 67 -1.99 0.71 -9.69
N LEU A 68 -0.68 0.80 -9.91
CA LEU A 68 0.20 1.81 -9.33
C LEU A 68 -0.07 3.24 -9.82
N GLU A 69 -0.62 3.41 -11.02
CA GLU A 69 -1.07 4.71 -11.53
C GLU A 69 -2.19 5.30 -10.70
N ALA A 70 -3.07 4.46 -10.14
CA ALA A 70 -4.18 4.87 -9.29
C ALA A 70 -3.89 4.74 -7.80
N ASN A 71 -2.98 3.84 -7.39
CA ASN A 71 -2.71 3.54 -5.98
C ASN A 71 -1.29 3.00 -5.78
N LEU A 72 -0.41 3.82 -5.26
CA LEU A 72 0.98 3.44 -4.94
C LEU A 72 1.08 2.37 -3.83
N MET A 73 0.04 2.25 -2.97
CA MET A 73 -0.05 1.25 -1.90
C MET A 73 -0.80 -0.01 -2.38
N GLY A 74 -0.61 -0.40 -3.63
CA GLY A 74 -1.35 -1.49 -4.27
C GLY A 74 -1.14 -2.86 -3.65
N ALA A 75 0.03 -3.14 -3.07
CA ALA A 75 0.32 -4.42 -2.45
C ALA A 75 -0.32 -4.54 -1.05
N THR A 76 -0.22 -3.50 -0.22
CA THR A 76 -0.96 -3.39 1.05
C THR A 76 -2.45 -3.51 0.79
N CYS A 77 -3.03 -2.68 -0.10
CA CYS A 77 -4.46 -2.72 -0.41
C CYS A 77 -4.92 -4.11 -0.88
N SER A 78 -4.14 -4.81 -1.68
CA SER A 78 -4.47 -6.16 -2.17
C SER A 78 -4.64 -7.20 -1.06
N ARG A 79 -4.10 -6.93 0.14
CA ARG A 79 -4.12 -7.82 1.31
C ARG A 79 -5.09 -7.36 2.40
N VAL A 80 -5.21 -6.05 2.59
CA VAL A 80 -5.92 -5.49 3.76
C VAL A 80 -7.28 -4.87 3.44
N CYS A 81 -7.57 -4.50 2.18
CA CYS A 81 -8.87 -3.98 1.83
C CYS A 81 -9.99 -4.98 2.18
N PRO A 82 -11.12 -4.52 2.71
CA PRO A 82 -12.34 -5.31 2.84
C PRO A 82 -13.00 -5.46 1.45
N VAL A 83 -12.37 -6.27 0.59
CA VAL A 83 -12.75 -6.39 -0.83
C VAL A 83 -14.19 -6.86 -1.01
N GLU A 84 -14.71 -7.60 -0.02
CA GLU A 84 -16.08 -8.10 0.05
C GLU A 84 -17.12 -6.95 0.16
N GLU A 85 -16.72 -5.84 0.77
CA GLU A 85 -17.53 -4.62 0.88
C GLU A 85 -17.23 -3.60 -0.24
N LEU A 86 -16.14 -3.80 -0.97
CA LEU A 86 -15.67 -2.89 -2.02
C LEU A 86 -15.77 -3.56 -3.40
N CYS A 87 -14.63 -3.72 -4.07
CA CYS A 87 -14.57 -4.12 -5.47
C CYS A 87 -15.12 -5.54 -5.75
N GLU A 88 -14.87 -6.51 -4.89
CA GLU A 88 -15.41 -7.87 -5.03
C GLU A 88 -16.90 -7.92 -4.71
N GLY A 89 -17.34 -7.19 -3.65
CA GLY A 89 -18.75 -7.06 -3.31
C GLY A 89 -19.59 -6.39 -4.39
N ALA A 90 -19.00 -5.47 -5.15
CA ALA A 90 -19.63 -4.80 -6.28
C ALA A 90 -19.52 -5.58 -7.61
N CYS A 91 -18.84 -6.72 -7.62
CA CYS A 91 -18.63 -7.48 -8.84
C CYS A 91 -19.97 -8.05 -9.38
N VAL A 92 -20.28 -7.78 -10.65
CA VAL A 92 -21.52 -8.23 -11.31
C VAL A 92 -21.71 -9.76 -11.22
N LEU A 93 -20.63 -10.53 -11.27
CA LEU A 93 -20.70 -11.99 -11.10
C LEU A 93 -21.15 -12.43 -9.70
N GLY A 94 -21.09 -11.54 -8.71
CA GLY A 94 -21.48 -11.85 -7.33
C GLY A 94 -22.97 -12.15 -7.15
N SER A 95 -23.86 -11.75 -8.10
CA SER A 95 -25.29 -12.01 -8.02
C SER A 95 -25.64 -13.49 -8.17
N ASP A 96 -24.96 -14.19 -9.08
CA ASP A 96 -25.32 -15.56 -9.47
C ASP A 96 -24.15 -16.55 -9.27
N HIS A 97 -22.96 -16.06 -9.10
CA HIS A 97 -21.73 -16.82 -9.00
C HIS A 97 -20.78 -16.25 -7.94
N LYS A 98 -19.60 -16.85 -7.80
CA LYS A 98 -18.53 -16.24 -7.00
C LYS A 98 -17.98 -14.99 -7.72
N PRO A 99 -17.85 -13.86 -7.04
CA PRO A 99 -17.22 -12.68 -7.61
C PRO A 99 -15.78 -12.99 -8.06
N ILE A 100 -15.24 -12.15 -8.91
CA ILE A 100 -13.81 -12.22 -9.26
C ILE A 100 -12.98 -11.91 -8.01
N GLN A 101 -11.96 -12.71 -7.74
CA GLN A 101 -11.02 -12.50 -6.63
C GLN A 101 -10.04 -11.36 -6.95
N ILE A 102 -10.57 -10.14 -6.99
CA ILE A 102 -9.86 -8.93 -7.47
C ILE A 102 -8.63 -8.64 -6.60
N GLY A 103 -8.77 -8.74 -5.27
CA GLY A 103 -7.66 -8.52 -4.34
C GLY A 103 -6.50 -9.49 -4.57
N ARG A 104 -6.78 -10.78 -4.82
CA ARG A 104 -5.73 -11.77 -5.12
C ARG A 104 -5.08 -11.55 -6.48
N LEU A 105 -5.83 -11.11 -7.49
CA LEU A 105 -5.27 -10.74 -8.80
C LEU A 105 -4.41 -9.48 -8.70
N GLN A 106 -4.85 -8.48 -7.94
CA GLN A 106 -4.06 -7.28 -7.64
C GLN A 106 -2.75 -7.67 -6.94
N ARG A 107 -2.81 -8.51 -5.90
CA ARG A 107 -1.63 -9.05 -5.23
C ARG A 107 -0.67 -9.74 -6.20
N PHE A 108 -1.19 -10.60 -7.07
CA PHE A 108 -0.37 -11.30 -8.07
C PHE A 108 0.42 -10.32 -8.95
N ALA A 109 -0.20 -9.23 -9.41
CA ALA A 109 0.47 -8.21 -10.20
C ALA A 109 1.50 -7.43 -9.37
N MET A 110 1.18 -7.07 -8.14
CA MET A 110 2.08 -6.29 -7.27
C MET A 110 3.29 -7.10 -6.81
N ASP A 111 3.11 -8.36 -6.40
CA ASP A 111 4.21 -9.26 -6.05
C ASP A 111 5.18 -9.44 -7.23
N HIS A 112 4.64 -9.49 -8.46
CA HIS A 112 5.46 -9.61 -9.67
C HIS A 112 6.36 -8.39 -9.94
N ILE A 113 5.84 -7.16 -9.80
CA ILE A 113 6.65 -5.95 -10.06
C ILE A 113 7.72 -5.74 -8.98
N TYR A 114 7.41 -6.03 -7.72
CA TYR A 114 8.37 -5.92 -6.62
C TYR A 114 9.49 -6.97 -6.75
N ALA A 115 9.15 -8.21 -7.07
CA ALA A 115 10.16 -9.23 -7.34
C ALA A 115 11.13 -8.85 -8.49
N LYS A 116 10.67 -8.06 -9.47
CA LYS A 116 11.51 -7.52 -10.54
C LYS A 116 12.30 -6.27 -10.15
N GLY A 117 11.98 -5.64 -9.04
CA GLY A 117 12.62 -4.41 -8.57
C GLY A 117 12.50 -3.21 -9.51
N LYS A 118 11.54 -3.26 -10.45
CA LYS A 118 11.36 -2.22 -11.47
C LYS A 118 10.57 -1.03 -10.94
N GLN A 119 11.04 0.18 -11.26
CA GLN A 119 10.31 1.44 -11.10
C GLN A 119 9.79 1.83 -12.49
N PRO A 120 8.45 1.77 -12.72
CA PRO A 120 7.89 1.97 -14.06
C PRO A 120 7.61 3.45 -14.41
N PHE A 121 7.62 4.34 -13.41
CA PHE A 121 7.26 5.73 -13.62
C PHE A 121 8.41 6.56 -14.17
N LYS A 122 8.09 7.44 -15.10
CA LYS A 122 8.99 8.52 -15.50
C LYS A 122 8.87 9.64 -14.47
N ILE A 123 9.94 9.86 -13.73
CA ILE A 123 10.02 10.96 -12.77
C ILE A 123 10.31 12.25 -13.54
N ALA A 124 9.53 13.30 -13.26
CA ALA A 124 9.74 14.61 -13.87
C ALA A 124 11.07 15.23 -13.39
N GLU A 125 11.58 16.18 -14.16
CA GLU A 125 12.73 16.97 -13.74
C GLU A 125 12.40 17.77 -12.47
N LYS A 126 13.41 17.97 -11.63
CA LYS A 126 13.24 18.72 -10.38
C LYS A 126 12.75 20.14 -10.66
N ASN A 127 11.65 20.51 -10.00
CA ASN A 127 11.04 21.84 -10.13
C ASN A 127 11.59 22.87 -9.10
N GLY A 128 12.56 22.48 -8.27
CA GLY A 128 13.19 23.31 -7.23
C GLY A 128 12.33 23.54 -5.99
N LYS A 129 11.16 22.89 -5.89
CA LYS A 129 10.27 23.00 -4.72
C LYS A 129 10.47 21.82 -3.78
N LYS A 130 10.47 22.12 -2.46
CA LYS A 130 10.67 21.16 -1.38
C LYS A 130 9.38 20.95 -0.59
N VAL A 131 9.04 19.70 -0.32
CA VAL A 131 7.87 19.36 0.49
C VAL A 131 8.28 18.46 1.65
N ALA A 132 7.88 18.86 2.86
CA ALA A 132 7.98 18.01 4.04
C ALA A 132 6.69 17.19 4.19
N VAL A 133 6.85 15.92 4.52
CA VAL A 133 5.74 15.02 4.85
C VAL A 133 5.94 14.49 6.26
N VAL A 134 4.97 14.72 7.15
CA VAL A 134 5.02 14.29 8.54
C VAL A 134 4.25 12.97 8.67
N GLY A 135 4.97 11.88 8.92
CA GLY A 135 4.44 10.53 9.03
C GLY A 135 4.63 9.70 7.76
N ALA A 136 5.30 8.55 7.90
CA ALA A 136 5.54 7.57 6.83
C ALA A 136 4.48 6.44 6.83
N GLY A 137 3.23 6.76 7.15
CA GLY A 137 2.10 5.86 6.94
C GLY A 137 1.59 5.91 5.48
N PRO A 138 0.55 5.12 5.13
CA PRO A 138 0.03 5.06 3.75
C PRO A 138 -0.30 6.43 3.14
N ALA A 139 -0.92 7.33 3.91
CA ALA A 139 -1.27 8.66 3.44
C ALA A 139 -0.02 9.50 3.10
N GLY A 140 0.97 9.54 4.01
CA GLY A 140 2.21 10.29 3.80
C GLY A 140 3.05 9.71 2.67
N LEU A 141 3.19 8.40 2.60
CA LEU A 141 3.94 7.71 1.55
C LEU A 141 3.32 7.91 0.17
N THR A 142 1.99 7.83 0.05
CA THR A 142 1.28 8.10 -1.22
C THR A 142 1.48 9.54 -1.64
N CYS A 143 1.28 10.52 -0.74
CA CYS A 143 1.53 11.92 -1.01
C CYS A 143 2.97 12.15 -1.48
N ALA A 144 3.94 11.58 -0.78
CA ALA A 144 5.36 11.71 -1.12
C ALA A 144 5.69 11.14 -2.50
N GLY A 145 5.18 9.94 -2.81
CA GLY A 145 5.40 9.31 -4.12
C GLY A 145 4.76 10.09 -5.27
N GLU A 146 3.52 10.57 -5.09
CA GLU A 146 2.84 11.36 -6.12
C GLU A 146 3.57 12.70 -6.38
N LEU A 147 4.00 13.39 -5.33
CA LEU A 147 4.77 14.62 -5.48
C LEU A 147 6.13 14.37 -6.13
N ALA A 148 6.82 13.29 -5.76
CA ALA A 148 8.10 12.93 -6.36
C ALA A 148 7.97 12.66 -7.87
N LYS A 149 6.89 12.01 -8.33
CA LYS A 149 6.61 11.83 -9.76
C LYS A 149 6.52 13.17 -10.51
N LEU A 150 6.04 14.23 -9.84
CA LEU A 150 5.90 15.58 -10.38
C LEU A 150 7.18 16.44 -10.27
N GLY A 151 8.28 15.87 -9.78
CA GLY A 151 9.56 16.56 -9.68
C GLY A 151 9.80 17.38 -8.41
N TYR A 152 8.93 17.25 -7.39
CA TYR A 152 9.16 17.85 -6.09
C TYR A 152 10.28 17.10 -5.33
N GLU A 153 11.05 17.84 -4.55
CA GLU A 153 11.98 17.25 -3.59
C GLU A 153 11.22 16.96 -2.29
N VAL A 154 11.02 15.67 -1.98
CA VAL A 154 10.18 15.27 -0.84
C VAL A 154 10.99 14.61 0.24
N THR A 155 10.85 15.11 1.47
CA THR A 155 11.40 14.51 2.68
C THR A 155 10.27 14.09 3.61
N VAL A 156 10.22 12.80 3.95
CA VAL A 156 9.26 12.21 4.89
C VAL A 156 9.92 12.06 6.25
N PHE A 157 9.29 12.56 7.29
CA PHE A 157 9.73 12.46 8.68
C PHE A 157 8.88 11.41 9.41
N GLU A 158 9.52 10.38 9.97
CA GLU A 158 8.88 9.29 10.67
C GLU A 158 9.49 9.10 12.07
N ARG A 159 8.65 9.16 13.10
CA ARG A 159 9.09 9.01 14.49
C ARG A 159 9.57 7.60 14.84
N ASN A 160 9.00 6.59 14.20
CA ASN A 160 9.32 5.20 14.45
C ASN A 160 10.61 4.78 13.75
N ALA A 161 11.14 3.61 14.14
CA ALA A 161 12.33 3.03 13.56
C ALA A 161 12.12 2.52 12.14
N LEU A 162 10.91 2.05 11.82
CA LEU A 162 10.51 1.57 10.50
C LEU A 162 9.39 2.45 9.95
N PRO A 163 9.41 2.77 8.65
CA PRO A 163 8.31 3.42 7.97
C PRO A 163 7.17 2.44 7.66
N GLY A 164 6.05 2.94 7.15
CA GLY A 164 4.88 2.16 6.72
C GLY A 164 3.65 2.37 7.63
N GLY A 165 3.82 3.00 8.80
CA GLY A 165 2.70 3.29 9.70
C GLY A 165 1.94 2.02 10.12
N LEU A 166 0.60 2.04 10.02
CA LEU A 166 -0.23 0.88 10.41
C LEU A 166 0.07 -0.39 9.59
N SER A 167 0.48 -0.29 8.32
CA SER A 167 0.87 -1.45 7.52
C SER A 167 2.07 -2.19 8.11
N THR A 168 2.98 -1.47 8.79
CA THR A 168 4.15 -2.08 9.45
C THR A 168 3.88 -2.48 10.90
N TYR A 169 3.08 -1.70 11.63
CA TYR A 169 2.96 -1.82 13.09
C TYR A 169 1.59 -2.30 13.59
N GLY A 170 0.53 -2.14 12.79
CA GLY A 170 -0.84 -2.39 13.23
C GLY A 170 -1.53 -3.58 12.55
N ILE A 171 -1.12 -3.95 11.34
CA ILE A 171 -1.71 -5.08 10.63
C ILE A 171 -1.11 -6.40 11.14
N VAL A 172 -1.96 -7.39 11.39
CA VAL A 172 -1.49 -8.72 11.80
C VAL A 172 -0.71 -9.38 10.67
N VAL A 173 0.42 -10.00 11.00
CA VAL A 173 1.39 -10.56 10.02
C VAL A 173 0.80 -11.63 9.10
N MET A 174 -0.26 -12.33 9.54
CA MET A 174 -0.98 -13.30 8.71
C MET A 174 -1.77 -12.62 7.57
N ARG A 175 -2.18 -11.37 7.76
CA ARG A 175 -2.89 -10.61 6.74
C ARG A 175 -1.92 -9.87 5.83
N GLU A 176 -0.93 -9.22 6.41
CA GLU A 176 0.14 -8.53 5.68
C GLU A 176 1.49 -8.73 6.36
N PRO A 177 2.40 -9.50 5.76
CA PRO A 177 3.76 -9.58 6.26
C PRO A 177 4.46 -8.22 6.20
N ILE A 178 5.18 -7.84 7.26
CA ILE A 178 5.89 -6.55 7.38
C ILE A 178 6.78 -6.26 6.15
N ARG A 179 7.39 -7.30 5.56
CA ARG A 179 8.21 -7.14 4.36
C ARG A 179 7.46 -6.46 3.20
N VAL A 180 6.14 -6.70 3.06
CA VAL A 180 5.32 -6.11 1.99
C VAL A 180 5.22 -4.61 2.14
N SER A 181 4.90 -4.13 3.35
CA SER A 181 4.90 -2.70 3.66
C SER A 181 6.26 -2.05 3.41
N LEU A 182 7.35 -2.71 3.81
CA LEU A 182 8.70 -2.19 3.59
C LEU A 182 9.11 -2.20 2.11
N GLU A 183 8.67 -3.19 1.33
CA GLU A 183 8.87 -3.22 -0.13
C GLU A 183 8.17 -2.04 -0.83
N GLU A 184 6.96 -1.66 -0.39
CA GLU A 184 6.26 -0.46 -0.88
C GLU A 184 7.01 0.82 -0.54
N VAL A 185 7.52 0.94 0.68
CA VAL A 185 8.36 2.08 1.07
C VAL A 185 9.60 2.19 0.19
N GLU A 186 10.33 1.08 -0.01
CA GLU A 186 11.51 1.07 -0.86
C GLU A 186 11.18 1.39 -2.33
N PHE A 187 10.00 0.98 -2.81
CA PHE A 187 9.52 1.35 -4.13
C PHE A 187 9.32 2.87 -4.24
N ILE A 188 8.72 3.51 -3.24
CA ILE A 188 8.50 4.96 -3.19
C ILE A 188 9.85 5.71 -3.06
N LYS A 189 10.79 5.23 -2.25
CA LYS A 189 12.13 5.81 -2.13
C LYS A 189 12.89 5.81 -3.48
N LYS A 190 12.69 4.80 -4.32
CA LYS A 190 13.26 4.75 -5.69
C LYS A 190 12.74 5.86 -6.60
N MET A 191 11.67 6.56 -6.25
CA MET A 191 11.20 7.76 -6.95
C MET A 191 11.97 9.03 -6.56
N GLY A 192 12.91 8.93 -5.62
CA GLY A 192 13.70 10.06 -5.12
C GLY A 192 13.18 10.64 -3.80
N VAL A 193 12.26 9.97 -3.12
CA VAL A 193 11.76 10.36 -1.80
C VAL A 193 12.81 10.03 -0.74
N GLU A 194 13.17 11.03 0.08
CA GLU A 194 13.97 10.83 1.29
C GLU A 194 13.07 10.46 2.47
N VAL A 195 13.41 9.41 3.23
CA VAL A 195 12.68 9.02 4.45
C VAL A 195 13.61 9.06 5.65
N LYS A 196 13.33 9.98 6.58
CA LYS A 196 14.05 10.16 7.85
C LYS A 196 13.27 9.49 8.97
N THR A 197 13.68 8.27 9.33
CA THR A 197 13.12 7.55 10.47
C THR A 197 13.70 8.04 11.80
N ARG A 198 13.07 7.68 12.93
CA ARG A 198 13.46 8.13 14.28
C ARG A 198 13.53 9.65 14.41
N THR A 199 12.67 10.35 13.70
CA THR A 199 12.60 11.81 13.68
C THR A 199 11.18 12.26 13.98
N GLU A 200 10.96 12.74 15.18
CA GLU A 200 9.65 13.17 15.68
C GLU A 200 9.50 14.69 15.57
N ILE A 201 8.48 15.11 14.83
CA ILE A 201 8.16 16.55 14.70
C ILE A 201 7.57 17.07 16.01
N GLY A 202 8.05 18.20 16.46
CA GLY A 202 7.73 18.79 17.77
C GLY A 202 8.70 18.36 18.88
N LYS A 203 9.63 17.45 18.58
CA LYS A 203 10.67 17.01 19.52
C LYS A 203 12.07 17.12 18.91
N ASP A 204 12.33 16.40 17.83
CA ASP A 204 13.65 16.37 17.17
C ASP A 204 13.79 17.47 16.11
N VAL A 205 12.69 17.85 15.46
CA VAL A 205 12.57 18.96 14.51
C VAL A 205 11.33 19.77 14.88
N GLN A 206 11.46 21.07 14.98
CA GLN A 206 10.33 21.93 15.33
C GLN A 206 9.45 22.25 14.11
N PRO A 207 8.12 22.41 14.27
CA PRO A 207 7.22 22.75 13.16
C PRO A 207 7.64 24.02 12.41
N GLU A 208 8.18 25.03 13.12
CA GLU A 208 8.65 26.29 12.56
C GLU A 208 9.85 26.10 11.62
N GLU A 209 10.70 25.10 11.88
CA GLU A 209 11.82 24.74 10.98
C GLU A 209 11.29 24.19 9.66
N LEU A 210 10.23 23.35 9.70
CA LEU A 210 9.60 22.84 8.49
C LEU A 210 9.01 23.98 7.64
N LEU A 211 8.35 24.95 8.27
CA LEU A 211 7.77 26.09 7.55
C LEU A 211 8.81 27.03 6.96
N LYS A 212 10.05 27.03 7.50
CA LYS A 212 11.15 27.81 6.98
C LYS A 212 11.89 27.11 5.83
N ASP A 213 12.09 25.78 5.93
CA ASP A 213 13.00 25.03 5.07
C ASP A 213 12.30 24.36 3.89
N PHE A 214 10.96 24.30 3.91
CA PHE A 214 10.11 23.67 2.90
C PHE A 214 9.06 24.63 2.35
N ASP A 215 8.72 24.48 1.07
CA ASP A 215 7.67 25.28 0.43
C ASP A 215 6.25 24.84 0.86
N ALA A 216 6.08 23.60 1.28
CA ALA A 216 4.82 23.07 1.81
C ALA A 216 5.07 21.94 2.82
N VAL A 217 4.10 21.72 3.70
CA VAL A 217 4.10 20.65 4.69
C VAL A 217 2.79 19.85 4.58
N PHE A 218 2.91 18.53 4.40
CA PHE A 218 1.79 17.61 4.47
C PHE A 218 1.81 16.87 5.81
N ILE A 219 0.68 16.84 6.51
CA ILE A 219 0.55 16.17 7.81
C ILE A 219 -0.21 14.86 7.62
N GLY A 220 0.52 13.74 7.67
CA GLY A 220 -0.01 12.37 7.59
C GLY A 220 0.31 11.54 8.84
N ALA A 221 0.27 12.17 10.01
CA ALA A 221 0.72 11.61 11.29
C ALA A 221 -0.17 10.47 11.85
N GLY A 222 -1.31 10.18 11.21
CA GLY A 222 -2.27 9.18 11.66
C GLY A 222 -3.08 9.63 12.88
N MET A 223 -3.80 8.70 13.50
CA MET A 223 -4.72 8.99 14.61
C MET A 223 -4.06 8.96 16.00
N GLY A 224 -2.76 8.68 16.08
CA GLY A 224 -2.06 8.60 17.36
C GLY A 224 -2.20 7.24 18.05
N LYS A 225 -2.17 7.26 19.40
CA LYS A 225 -2.31 6.03 20.20
C LYS A 225 -3.76 5.53 20.15
N VAL A 226 -3.89 4.20 20.02
CA VAL A 226 -5.20 3.55 20.21
C VAL A 226 -5.64 3.80 21.65
N PRO A 227 -6.87 4.30 21.90
CA PRO A 227 -7.37 4.47 23.25
C PRO A 227 -7.53 3.10 23.93
N ASN A 228 -7.25 3.05 25.22
CA ASN A 228 -7.47 1.87 26.03
C ASN A 228 -8.97 1.56 26.11
N MET A 229 -9.32 0.28 26.09
CA MET A 229 -10.70 -0.20 26.22
C MET A 229 -11.19 -0.18 27.67
N GLY A 230 -10.28 -0.05 28.64
CA GLY A 230 -10.58 -0.07 30.07
C GLY A 230 -10.98 -1.44 30.62
N ILE A 231 -10.53 -2.51 29.98
CA ILE A 231 -10.80 -3.89 30.42
C ILE A 231 -9.68 -4.40 31.34
N PRO A 232 -10.00 -5.27 32.32
CA PRO A 232 -9.00 -5.84 33.22
C PRO A 232 -7.93 -6.61 32.43
N GLY A 233 -6.65 -6.31 32.73
CA GLY A 233 -5.50 -6.97 32.13
C GLY A 233 -4.98 -6.31 30.83
N GLU A 234 -5.60 -5.22 30.37
CA GLU A 234 -5.13 -4.47 29.21
C GLU A 234 -3.72 -3.87 29.39
N ASP A 235 -3.36 -3.59 30.65
CA ASP A 235 -2.07 -3.05 31.08
C ASP A 235 -0.98 -4.11 31.33
N LEU A 236 -1.30 -5.39 31.14
CA LEU A 236 -0.35 -6.48 31.36
C LEU A 236 0.76 -6.50 30.32
N HIS A 237 1.96 -6.87 30.74
CA HIS A 237 3.12 -6.99 29.87
C HIS A 237 2.86 -8.01 28.75
N GLY A 238 2.99 -7.58 27.50
CA GLY A 238 2.76 -8.43 26.32
C GLY A 238 1.39 -8.26 25.67
N VAL A 239 0.51 -7.46 26.28
CA VAL A 239 -0.72 -6.99 25.63
C VAL A 239 -0.40 -5.73 24.81
N THR A 240 -0.71 -5.74 23.51
CA THR A 240 -0.44 -4.63 22.58
C THR A 240 -1.62 -4.42 21.65
#